data_e9af5fe382d3e59e54515b6fbcdf2818
#
_entry.id   e9af5fe382d3e59e54515b6fbcdf2818
#
_cell.length_a   1.000
_cell.length_b   1.000
_cell.length_c   1.000
_cell.angle_alpha   90.00
_cell.angle_beta   90.00
_cell.angle_gamma   90.00
#
_symmetry.space_group_name_H-M   'P 1'
#
loop_
_entity.id
_entity.type
_entity.pdbx_description
1 polymer ?
#
loop_
_entity_poly.entity_id
_entity_poly.type
_entity_poly.pdbx_seq_one_letter_code
_entity_poly.pdbx_strand_id
1 'polypeptide(L)'
;EIMPSLVGSEMCIRDSFLYKLQRAGKKASYERDAHTNIALISNISKDDILICISYSGNTAEIGIAASFAKEVGARVISITKSAKSPLANLSDELLLIPEIEKEMRFGAISSRFSSQIVTDILFYAFIVKNMDQVSKKMKMSKNLTSKLKIKSHEGGKIEHN
;
A
#
# COMPACT_ATOMS: atom_id res chain seq x y z
N GLU A 1 -5.10 -17.25 -3.58
CA GLU A 1 -4.90 -16.17 -2.59
C GLU A 1 -4.48 -14.91 -3.31
N ILE A 2 -5.32 -13.87 -3.27
CA ILE A 2 -5.04 -12.59 -3.95
C ILE A 2 -3.85 -11.91 -3.28
N MET A 3 -2.79 -11.65 -4.03
CA MET A 3 -1.62 -10.89 -3.57
C MET A 3 -1.71 -9.45 -4.05
N PRO A 4 -1.98 -8.46 -3.19
CA PRO A 4 -1.89 -7.07 -3.58
C PRO A 4 -0.42 -6.64 -3.71
N SER A 5 -0.06 -6.13 -4.89
CA SER A 5 1.20 -5.44 -5.12
C SER A 5 0.97 -3.94 -5.14
N LEU A 6 1.91 -3.17 -4.57
CA LEU A 6 1.78 -1.71 -4.47
C LEU A 6 2.84 -1.02 -5.32
N VAL A 7 2.42 0.06 -5.96
CA VAL A 7 3.31 0.99 -6.64
C VAL A 7 2.84 2.42 -6.40
N GLY A 8 3.75 3.37 -6.20
CA GLY A 8 3.33 4.76 -5.96
C GLY A 8 4.50 5.71 -5.73
N SER A 9 4.26 6.99 -5.86
CA SER A 9 5.24 8.05 -5.66
C SER A 9 5.43 8.48 -4.20
N GLU A 10 4.49 8.13 -3.30
CA GLU A 10 4.45 8.61 -1.91
C GLU A 10 4.89 7.50 -0.94
N MET A 11 6.19 7.42 -0.62
CA MET A 11 6.77 6.34 0.19
C MET A 11 6.06 6.10 1.53
N CYS A 12 5.81 7.15 2.32
CA CYS A 12 5.21 7.00 3.65
C CYS A 12 3.81 6.38 3.61
N ILE A 13 3.01 6.73 2.60
CA ILE A 13 1.64 6.23 2.45
C ILE A 13 1.65 4.76 2.07
N ARG A 14 2.51 4.38 1.12
CA ARG A 14 2.69 2.99 0.71
C ARG A 14 3.17 2.12 1.84
N ASP A 15 4.21 2.54 2.56
CA ASP A 15 4.77 1.80 3.70
C ASP A 15 3.71 1.58 4.79
N SER A 16 2.94 2.63 5.11
CA SER A 16 1.84 2.55 6.07
C SER A 16 0.75 1.57 5.61
N PHE A 17 0.34 1.65 4.34
CA PHE A 17 -0.70 0.80 3.79
C PHE A 17 -0.25 -0.66 3.67
N LEU A 18 0.98 -0.90 3.19
CA LEU A 18 1.61 -2.22 3.15
C LEU A 18 1.62 -2.88 4.53
N TYR A 19 2.12 -2.16 5.54
CA TYR A 19 2.17 -2.66 6.90
C TYR A 19 0.79 -3.05 7.44
N LYS A 20 -0.23 -2.22 7.18
CA LYS A 20 -1.62 -2.50 7.57
C LYS A 20 -2.14 -3.78 6.91
N LEU A 21 -1.93 -3.95 5.59
CA LEU A 21 -2.34 -5.14 4.85
C LEU A 21 -1.65 -6.41 5.37
N GLN A 22 -0.33 -6.35 5.59
CA GLN A 22 0.44 -7.47 6.13
C GLN A 22 -0.03 -7.86 7.54
N ARG A 23 -0.30 -6.91 8.42
CA ARG A 23 -0.89 -7.18 9.75
C ARG A 23 -2.28 -7.79 9.67
N ALA A 24 -3.05 -7.45 8.66
CA ALA A 24 -4.35 -8.06 8.37
C ALA A 24 -4.25 -9.46 7.73
N GLY A 25 -3.02 -9.96 7.55
CA GLY A 25 -2.74 -11.30 7.02
C GLY A 25 -2.75 -11.39 5.50
N LYS A 26 -2.64 -10.28 4.79
CA LYS A 26 -2.46 -10.27 3.34
C LYS A 26 -0.99 -10.31 2.96
N LYS A 27 -0.66 -11.05 1.90
CA LYS A 27 0.70 -11.13 1.34
C LYS A 27 0.97 -9.93 0.43
N ALA A 28 0.80 -8.73 0.96
CA ALA A 28 1.09 -7.52 0.20
C ALA A 28 2.59 -7.34 0.05
N SER A 29 3.03 -6.87 -1.11
CA SER A 29 4.43 -6.66 -1.46
C SER A 29 4.66 -5.30 -2.10
N TYR A 30 5.85 -4.75 -1.88
CA TYR A 30 6.33 -3.50 -2.45
C TYR A 30 7.84 -3.39 -2.23
N GLU A 31 8.55 -2.84 -3.21
CA GLU A 31 9.96 -2.51 -3.10
C GLU A 31 10.19 -1.01 -3.30
N ARG A 32 11.17 -0.44 -2.56
CA ARG A 32 11.44 1.01 -2.60
C ARG A 32 12.18 1.44 -3.85
N ASP A 33 13.11 0.60 -4.29
CA ASP A 33 13.83 0.82 -5.53
C ASP A 33 12.94 0.52 -6.74
N ALA A 34 12.90 1.42 -7.72
CA ALA A 34 12.04 1.34 -8.88
C ALA A 34 12.31 0.08 -9.73
N HIS A 35 13.58 -0.28 -9.93
CA HIS A 35 13.95 -1.45 -10.73
C HIS A 35 13.53 -2.74 -10.02
N THR A 36 13.81 -2.83 -8.73
CA THR A 36 13.43 -3.98 -7.90
C THR A 36 11.90 -4.10 -7.81
N ASN A 37 11.20 -2.97 -7.72
CA ASN A 37 9.73 -2.98 -7.69
C ASN A 37 9.12 -3.43 -9.03
N ILE A 38 9.69 -3.02 -10.16
CA ILE A 38 9.28 -3.52 -11.49
C ILE A 38 9.55 -5.03 -11.60
N ALA A 39 10.70 -5.52 -11.13
CA ALA A 39 11.00 -6.94 -11.10
C ALA A 39 10.01 -7.73 -10.22
N LEU A 40 9.59 -7.16 -9.09
CA LEU A 40 8.55 -7.73 -8.25
C LEU A 40 7.20 -7.79 -8.99
N ILE A 41 6.82 -6.71 -9.66
CA ILE A 41 5.57 -6.61 -10.42
C ILE A 41 5.56 -7.57 -11.62
N SER A 42 6.71 -7.91 -12.21
CA SER A 42 6.79 -8.88 -13.30
C SER A 42 6.31 -10.29 -12.92
N ASN A 43 6.17 -10.59 -11.64
CA ASN A 43 5.61 -11.84 -11.12
C ASN A 43 4.09 -11.79 -10.86
N ILE A 44 3.44 -10.65 -11.12
CA ILE A 44 2.00 -10.51 -10.92
C ILE A 44 1.21 -11.39 -11.90
N SER A 45 0.12 -11.95 -11.46
CA SER A 45 -0.76 -12.81 -12.23
C SER A 45 -2.18 -12.24 -12.34
N LYS A 46 -3.03 -12.82 -13.17
CA LYS A 46 -4.44 -12.42 -13.32
C LYS A 46 -5.27 -12.49 -12.03
N ASP A 47 -4.83 -13.27 -11.06
CA ASP A 47 -5.54 -13.43 -9.78
C ASP A 47 -5.11 -12.39 -8.73
N ASP A 48 -4.14 -11.54 -9.08
CA ASP A 48 -3.59 -10.54 -8.19
C ASP A 48 -4.23 -9.15 -8.39
N ILE A 49 -3.94 -8.25 -7.48
CA ILE A 49 -4.38 -6.85 -7.54
C ILE A 49 -3.16 -5.95 -7.48
N LEU A 50 -3.02 -5.04 -8.44
CA LEU A 50 -2.06 -3.95 -8.40
C LEU A 50 -2.75 -2.68 -7.85
N ILE A 51 -2.22 -2.14 -6.75
CA ILE A 51 -2.70 -0.88 -6.17
C ILE A 51 -1.69 0.23 -6.48
N CYS A 52 -2.10 1.18 -7.30
CA CYS A 52 -1.31 2.31 -7.76
C CYS A 52 -1.67 3.58 -6.98
N ILE A 53 -0.68 4.21 -6.35
CA ILE A 53 -0.86 5.45 -5.59
C ILE A 53 -0.05 6.55 -6.26
N SER A 54 -0.70 7.46 -7.00
CA SER A 54 -0.06 8.57 -7.68
C SER A 54 -0.98 9.78 -7.70
N TYR A 55 -0.62 10.83 -6.95
CA TYR A 55 -1.43 12.05 -6.90
C TYR A 55 -1.66 12.66 -8.28
N SER A 56 -0.61 12.80 -9.10
CA SER A 56 -0.73 13.35 -10.45
C SER A 56 -1.32 12.36 -11.47
N GLY A 57 -1.11 11.06 -11.26
CA GLY A 57 -1.45 10.01 -12.21
C GLY A 57 -0.56 9.98 -13.47
N ASN A 58 0.59 10.72 -13.45
CA ASN A 58 1.50 10.87 -14.59
C ASN A 58 2.88 10.25 -14.36
N THR A 59 3.09 9.52 -13.28
CA THR A 59 4.38 8.91 -12.95
C THR A 59 4.64 7.75 -13.91
N ALA A 60 5.71 7.84 -14.70
CA ALA A 60 6.01 6.87 -15.76
C ALA A 60 6.16 5.43 -15.25
N GLU A 61 6.89 5.24 -14.16
CA GLU A 61 7.10 3.92 -13.53
C GLU A 61 5.76 3.26 -13.13
N ILE A 62 4.83 4.05 -12.60
CA ILE A 62 3.51 3.57 -12.19
C ILE A 62 2.67 3.21 -13.42
N GLY A 63 2.79 4.00 -14.49
CA GLY A 63 2.13 3.73 -15.77
C GLY A 63 2.62 2.41 -16.40
N ILE A 64 3.94 2.17 -16.39
CA ILE A 64 4.53 0.90 -16.88
C ILE A 64 3.99 -0.28 -16.06
N ALA A 65 3.98 -0.19 -14.74
CA ALA A 65 3.48 -1.23 -13.86
C ALA A 65 1.98 -1.52 -14.10
N ALA A 66 1.17 -0.46 -14.25
CA ALA A 66 -0.26 -0.59 -14.51
C ALA A 66 -0.54 -1.21 -15.88
N SER A 67 0.20 -0.80 -16.93
CA SER A 67 0.09 -1.40 -18.27
C SER A 67 0.40 -2.90 -18.25
N PHE A 68 1.50 -3.28 -17.61
CA PHE A 68 1.88 -4.69 -17.49
C PHE A 68 0.82 -5.50 -16.73
N ALA A 69 0.32 -4.97 -15.61
CA ALA A 69 -0.75 -5.63 -14.85
C ALA A 69 -2.00 -5.88 -15.70
N LYS A 70 -2.37 -4.92 -16.55
CA LYS A 70 -3.50 -5.08 -17.49
C LYS A 70 -3.21 -6.15 -18.55
N GLU A 71 -2.00 -6.20 -19.09
CA GLU A 71 -1.60 -7.21 -20.09
C GLU A 71 -1.72 -8.64 -19.55
N VAL A 72 -1.33 -8.87 -18.29
CA VAL A 72 -1.44 -10.20 -17.65
C VAL A 72 -2.84 -10.49 -17.09
N GLY A 73 -3.77 -9.53 -17.16
CA GLY A 73 -5.14 -9.66 -16.69
C GLY A 73 -5.33 -9.44 -15.19
N ALA A 74 -4.34 -8.89 -14.49
CA ALA A 74 -4.45 -8.48 -13.10
C ALA A 74 -5.36 -7.25 -12.97
N ARG A 75 -6.06 -7.13 -11.84
CA ARG A 75 -6.93 -5.97 -11.57
C ARG A 75 -6.11 -4.78 -11.08
N VAL A 76 -6.33 -3.61 -11.68
CA VAL A 76 -5.65 -2.37 -11.31
C VAL A 76 -6.60 -1.44 -10.56
N ILE A 77 -6.22 -1.08 -9.33
CA ILE A 77 -6.91 -0.08 -8.51
C ILE A 77 -6.00 1.13 -8.38
N SER A 78 -6.47 2.31 -8.74
CA SER A 78 -5.66 3.53 -8.68
C SER A 78 -6.24 4.59 -7.76
N ILE A 79 -5.33 5.26 -7.04
CA ILE A 79 -5.62 6.40 -6.18
C ILE A 79 -4.91 7.62 -6.80
N THR A 80 -5.68 8.58 -7.33
CA THR A 80 -5.16 9.77 -8.04
C THR A 80 -6.14 10.94 -7.95
N LYS A 81 -5.66 12.16 -8.23
CA LYS A 81 -6.53 13.37 -8.24
C LYS A 81 -7.36 13.53 -9.49
N SER A 82 -7.00 12.90 -10.59
CA SER A 82 -7.62 13.17 -11.89
C SER A 82 -8.12 11.92 -12.58
N ALA A 83 -9.42 11.92 -12.91
CA ALA A 83 -10.04 10.88 -13.73
C ALA A 83 -9.57 10.90 -15.21
N LYS A 84 -8.87 11.95 -15.62
CA LYS A 84 -8.34 12.12 -16.99
C LYS A 84 -6.83 11.83 -17.07
N SER A 85 -6.21 11.31 -16.00
CA SER A 85 -4.79 10.98 -16.02
C SER A 85 -4.51 9.70 -16.83
N PRO A 86 -3.29 9.52 -17.37
CA PRO A 86 -2.89 8.28 -18.02
C PRO A 86 -3.11 7.06 -17.13
N LEU A 87 -2.82 7.17 -15.84
CA LEU A 87 -3.04 6.09 -14.88
C LEU A 87 -4.53 5.75 -14.73
N ALA A 88 -5.41 6.74 -14.74
CA ALA A 88 -6.86 6.51 -14.65
C ALA A 88 -7.39 5.67 -15.82
N ASN A 89 -6.84 5.88 -17.02
CA ASN A 89 -7.22 5.11 -18.22
C ASN A 89 -6.80 3.63 -18.16
N LEU A 90 -5.82 3.29 -17.33
CA LEU A 90 -5.33 1.92 -17.12
C LEU A 90 -6.01 1.21 -15.94
N SER A 91 -6.87 1.91 -15.21
CA SER A 91 -7.45 1.42 -13.96
C SER A 91 -8.80 0.74 -14.17
N ASP A 92 -9.01 -0.37 -13.48
CA ASP A 92 -10.33 -1.02 -13.39
C ASP A 92 -11.20 -0.32 -12.34
N GLU A 93 -10.57 0.16 -11.26
CA GLU A 93 -11.22 0.91 -10.20
C GLU A 93 -10.43 2.19 -9.90
N LEU A 94 -11.12 3.29 -9.75
CA LEU A 94 -10.52 4.60 -9.55
C LEU A 94 -11.04 5.26 -8.27
N LEU A 95 -10.11 5.56 -7.36
CA LEU A 95 -10.37 6.31 -6.15
C LEU A 95 -9.82 7.73 -6.32
N LEU A 96 -10.71 8.71 -6.41
CA LEU A 96 -10.32 10.08 -6.62
C LEU A 96 -10.00 10.80 -5.31
N ILE A 97 -8.90 11.53 -5.33
CA ILE A 97 -8.47 12.41 -4.25
C ILE A 97 -8.86 13.85 -4.63
N PRO A 98 -9.42 14.66 -3.70
CA PRO A 98 -9.74 16.03 -3.98
C PRO A 98 -8.49 16.85 -4.35
N GLU A 99 -8.60 17.69 -5.37
CA GLU A 99 -7.58 18.64 -5.78
C GLU A 99 -7.71 19.91 -4.93
N ILE A 100 -7.02 19.95 -3.80
CA ILE A 100 -7.08 21.09 -2.85
C ILE A 100 -5.94 22.09 -3.10
N GLU A 101 -4.81 21.63 -3.67
CA GLU A 101 -3.64 22.46 -3.91
C GLU A 101 -3.75 23.20 -5.24
N LYS A 102 -4.03 24.49 -5.18
CA LYS A 102 -3.87 25.43 -6.30
C LYS A 102 -2.38 25.83 -6.37
N GLU A 103 -1.93 26.28 -7.50
CA GLU A 103 -0.62 26.76 -7.98
C GLU A 103 0.61 26.83 -7.04
N MET A 104 0.48 27.07 -5.74
CA MET A 104 1.59 27.02 -4.76
C MET A 104 1.53 25.75 -3.90
N ARG A 105 2.40 24.79 -4.20
CA ARG A 105 2.58 23.57 -3.38
C ARG A 105 3.39 23.89 -2.13
N PHE A 106 2.75 24.21 -1.03
CA PHE A 106 3.38 24.25 0.28
C PHE A 106 3.64 22.82 0.79
N GLY A 107 4.71 22.18 0.30
CA GLY A 107 5.21 20.91 0.83
C GLY A 107 4.35 19.67 0.59
N ALA A 108 3.43 19.68 -0.38
CA ALA A 108 2.55 18.54 -0.71
C ALA A 108 1.74 18.00 0.50
N ILE A 109 1.41 18.86 1.47
CA ILE A 109 0.73 18.47 2.71
C ILE A 109 -0.67 17.93 2.39
N SER A 110 -1.46 18.68 1.64
CA SER A 110 -2.85 18.32 1.32
C SER A 110 -2.95 17.04 0.50
N SER A 111 -2.04 16.84 -0.46
CA SER A 111 -1.99 15.62 -1.28
C SER A 111 -1.67 14.38 -0.45
N ARG A 112 -0.74 14.50 0.49
CA ARG A 112 -0.40 13.41 1.41
C ARG A 112 -1.56 13.05 2.33
N PHE A 113 -2.18 14.05 2.97
CA PHE A 113 -3.34 13.81 3.84
C PHE A 113 -4.48 13.15 3.07
N SER A 114 -4.81 13.66 1.90
CA SER A 114 -5.90 13.11 1.09
C SER A 114 -5.62 11.67 0.65
N SER A 115 -4.40 11.38 0.18
CA SER A 115 -3.98 10.02 -0.19
C SER A 115 -4.01 9.08 1.02
N GLN A 116 -3.54 9.56 2.18
CA GLN A 116 -3.56 8.77 3.42
C GLN A 116 -4.99 8.45 3.86
N ILE A 117 -5.89 9.43 3.83
CA ILE A 117 -7.30 9.23 4.19
C ILE A 117 -7.95 8.19 3.27
N VAL A 118 -7.75 8.29 1.95
CA VAL A 118 -8.33 7.34 1.00
C VAL A 118 -7.79 5.92 1.22
N THR A 119 -6.47 5.76 1.44
CA THR A 119 -5.90 4.44 1.75
C THR A 119 -6.41 3.89 3.08
N ASP A 120 -6.64 4.74 4.08
CA ASP A 120 -7.17 4.33 5.38
C ASP A 120 -8.65 3.93 5.29
N ILE A 121 -9.45 4.63 4.51
CA ILE A 121 -10.84 4.26 4.22
C ILE A 121 -10.90 2.91 3.50
N LEU A 122 -10.05 2.73 2.47
CA LEU A 122 -9.96 1.47 1.74
C LEU A 122 -9.60 0.30 2.67
N PHE A 123 -8.61 0.50 3.54
CA PHE A 123 -8.21 -0.50 4.52
C PHE A 123 -9.32 -0.78 5.54
N TYR A 124 -10.00 0.27 6.02
CA TYR A 124 -11.12 0.10 6.95
C TYR A 124 -12.27 -0.68 6.33
N ALA A 125 -12.65 -0.36 5.09
CA ALA A 125 -13.66 -1.12 4.36
C ALA A 125 -13.28 -2.60 4.21
N PHE A 126 -12.00 -2.88 3.94
CA PHE A 126 -11.47 -4.24 3.91
C PHE A 126 -11.60 -4.96 5.27
N ILE A 127 -11.25 -4.27 6.38
CA ILE A 127 -11.39 -4.84 7.74
C ILE A 127 -12.83 -5.19 8.03
N VAL A 128 -13.75 -4.26 7.82
CA VAL A 128 -15.18 -4.47 8.11
C VAL A 128 -15.72 -5.69 7.38
N LYS A 129 -15.32 -5.86 6.12
CA LYS A 129 -15.77 -6.98 5.27
C LYS A 129 -15.15 -8.32 5.66
N ASN A 130 -13.99 -8.32 6.36
CA ASN A 130 -13.21 -9.51 6.70
C ASN A 130 -12.90 -9.61 8.21
N MET A 131 -13.76 -9.05 9.06
CA MET A 131 -13.50 -8.82 10.49
C MET A 131 -12.99 -10.07 11.22
N ASP A 132 -13.59 -11.22 11.01
CA ASP A 132 -13.24 -12.45 11.72
C ASP A 132 -11.83 -12.95 11.37
N GLN A 133 -11.48 -12.91 10.09
CA GLN A 133 -10.16 -13.35 9.62
C GLN A 133 -9.07 -12.37 10.07
N VAL A 134 -9.32 -11.07 9.92
CA VAL A 134 -8.38 -10.00 10.29
C VAL A 134 -8.15 -10.00 11.79
N SER A 135 -9.20 -10.12 12.60
CA SER A 135 -9.10 -10.17 14.07
C SER A 135 -8.21 -11.34 14.55
N LYS A 136 -8.37 -12.53 13.98
CA LYS A 136 -7.52 -13.69 14.29
C LYS A 136 -6.05 -13.41 13.96
N LYS A 137 -5.75 -12.88 12.78
CA LYS A 137 -4.38 -12.56 12.35
C LYS A 137 -3.75 -11.47 13.18
N MET A 138 -4.49 -10.40 13.51
CA MET A 138 -3.99 -9.32 14.36
C MET A 138 -3.69 -9.79 15.80
N LYS A 139 -4.54 -10.63 16.40
CA LYS A 139 -4.29 -11.24 17.72
C LYS A 139 -3.02 -12.10 17.70
N MET A 140 -2.84 -12.90 16.65
CA MET A 140 -1.66 -13.75 16.49
C MET A 140 -0.38 -12.91 16.36
N SER A 141 -0.39 -11.85 15.54
CA SER A 141 0.72 -10.91 15.40
C SER A 141 1.05 -10.23 16.73
N LYS A 142 0.04 -9.76 17.48
CA LYS A 142 0.22 -9.14 18.80
C LYS A 142 0.88 -10.09 19.79
N ASN A 143 0.44 -11.36 19.82
CA ASN A 143 1.01 -12.37 20.72
C ASN A 143 2.48 -12.69 20.40
N LEU A 144 2.87 -12.71 19.11
CA LEU A 144 4.26 -12.89 18.71
C LEU A 144 5.12 -11.70 19.12
N THR A 145 4.63 -10.47 18.90
CA THR A 145 5.34 -9.24 19.24
C THR A 145 5.53 -9.10 20.77
N SER A 146 4.54 -9.54 21.57
CA SER A 146 4.67 -9.50 23.04
C SER A 146 5.80 -10.41 23.55
N LYS A 147 6.06 -11.56 22.89
CA LYS A 147 7.17 -12.46 23.24
C LYS A 147 8.54 -11.83 23.00
N LEU A 148 8.66 -10.94 22.01
CA LEU A 148 9.91 -10.20 21.76
C LEU A 148 10.23 -9.22 22.89
N LYS A 149 9.21 -8.58 23.46
CA LYS A 149 9.37 -7.64 24.58
C LYS A 149 9.83 -8.31 25.87
N ILE A 150 9.41 -9.54 26.12
CA ILE A 150 9.80 -10.30 27.33
C ILE A 150 11.28 -10.65 27.28
N LYS A 151 11.81 -11.08 26.11
CA LYS A 151 13.24 -11.40 25.96
C LYS A 151 14.18 -10.21 26.12
N SER A 152 13.76 -9.01 25.81
CA SER A 152 14.57 -7.79 26.00
C SER A 152 14.70 -7.36 27.46
N HIS A 153 13.80 -7.79 28.36
CA HIS A 153 13.90 -7.53 29.78
C HIS A 153 14.74 -8.56 30.56
N GLU A 154 14.88 -9.78 30.03
CA GLU A 154 15.73 -10.81 30.69
C GLU A 154 17.22 -10.66 30.36
N GLY A 155 17.57 -9.98 29.26
CA GLY A 155 18.95 -9.75 28.82
C GLY A 155 19.71 -8.62 29.56
N GLY A 156 19.07 -7.89 30.48
CA GLY A 156 19.61 -6.67 31.11
C GLY A 156 20.16 -6.82 32.52
N LYS A 157 20.31 -8.01 33.08
CA LYS A 157 21.06 -8.22 34.33
C LYS A 157 22.52 -8.52 34.02
N ILE A 158 23.33 -7.51 33.81
CA ILE A 158 24.78 -7.58 33.95
C ILE A 158 25.04 -7.49 35.45
N GLU A 159 25.42 -8.60 36.07
CA GLU A 159 25.95 -8.62 37.41
C GLU A 159 27.30 -7.90 37.42
N HIS A 160 27.35 -6.74 38.05
CA HIS A 160 28.60 -6.12 38.48
C HIS A 160 29.01 -6.80 39.82
N ASN A 161 29.99 -7.65 39.76
CA ASN A 161 30.88 -7.99 40.88
C ASN A 161 32.14 -7.13 40.79
#